data_9a4c648247b98bf2e175e100f642932a
#
_entry.id   9a4c648247b98bf2e175e100f642932a
#
_cell.length_a   1.000
_cell.length_b   1.000
_cell.length_c   1.000
_cell.angle_alpha   90.00
_cell.angle_beta   90.00
_cell.angle_gamma   90.00
#
_symmetry.space_group_name_H-M   'P 1'
#
loop_
_entity.id
_entity.type
_entity.pdbx_description
1 polymer ?
#
loop_
_entity_poly.entity_id
_entity_poly.type
_entity_poly.pdbx_seq_one_letter_code
_entity_poly.pdbx_strand_id
1 'polypeptide(L)'
;MIKLIQYVFGYVRIQLSDVGRVSMCKRIMKAETSSSGDVPFYKIGTFGKEADAFISREKFEEYRNTYSYPKKGDILISAAGTIGRAVVYNGEDAYYQDSNIVWIDNNESIVLNRYLFYCYQLQPWVVSTGGTIARLYNDNISKAKIIVPNIEHQKQIIAILDRFDILCNDLSNGLPAEIEARKKQYEYYRDKLLNFKEVK
;
A
#
# COMPACT_ATOMS: atom_id res chain seq x y z
N MET A 1 21.67 19.34 0.38
CA MET A 1 22.04 18.95 1.76
C MET A 1 21.77 17.46 2.02
N ILE A 2 20.54 16.94 1.83
CA ILE A 2 20.19 15.53 2.09
C ILE A 2 21.17 14.53 1.41
N LYS A 3 21.40 14.67 0.09
CA LYS A 3 22.32 13.80 -0.66
C LYS A 3 23.76 13.81 -0.13
N LEU A 4 24.24 14.94 0.38
CA LEU A 4 25.57 15.04 0.98
C LEU A 4 25.64 14.27 2.31
N ILE A 5 24.60 14.36 3.15
CA ILE A 5 24.51 13.62 4.41
C ILE A 5 24.47 12.11 4.11
N GLN A 6 23.66 11.69 3.13
CA GLN A 6 23.61 10.29 2.69
C GLN A 6 24.98 9.77 2.18
N TYR A 7 25.73 10.62 1.47
CA TYR A 7 27.08 10.27 1.01
C TYR A 7 28.07 10.07 2.15
N VAL A 8 28.04 10.95 3.15
CA VAL A 8 28.99 10.93 4.29
C VAL A 8 28.65 9.85 5.31
N PHE A 9 27.36 9.71 5.66
CA PHE A 9 26.89 8.86 6.76
C PHE A 9 26.16 7.60 6.31
N GLY A 10 25.98 7.38 5.00
CA GLY A 10 25.28 6.24 4.42
C GLY A 10 23.75 6.39 4.44
N TYR A 11 23.16 7.15 5.35
CA TYR A 11 21.73 7.40 5.47
C TYR A 11 21.42 8.78 6.07
N VAL A 12 20.17 9.19 5.95
CA VAL A 12 19.63 10.39 6.62
C VAL A 12 18.26 10.08 7.23
N ARG A 13 17.94 10.71 8.36
CA ARG A 13 16.58 10.70 8.90
C ARG A 13 15.87 11.97 8.46
N ILE A 14 14.79 11.85 7.75
CA ILE A 14 13.99 12.97 7.21
C ILE A 14 12.53 12.83 7.59
N GLN A 15 11.79 13.94 7.53
CA GLN A 15 10.33 13.91 7.61
C GLN A 15 9.72 13.60 6.23
N LEU A 16 8.50 13.05 6.21
CA LEU A 16 7.80 12.83 4.94
C LEU A 16 7.48 14.15 4.21
N SER A 17 7.37 15.27 4.93
CA SER A 17 7.29 16.61 4.34
C SER A 17 8.52 17.00 3.51
N ASP A 18 9.68 16.42 3.79
CA ASP A 18 10.91 16.64 3.00
C ASP A 18 10.91 15.82 1.70
N VAL A 19 10.06 14.80 1.63
CA VAL A 19 9.89 13.93 0.44
C VAL A 19 8.90 14.55 -0.54
N GLY A 20 7.76 15.02 -0.02
CA GLY A 20 6.70 15.60 -0.84
C GLY A 20 5.51 16.08 0.00
N ARG A 21 4.54 16.66 -0.68
CA ARG A 21 3.31 17.15 -0.06
C ARG A 21 2.30 16.00 0.09
N VAL A 22 1.56 15.99 1.20
CA VAL A 22 0.38 15.13 1.34
C VAL A 22 -0.69 15.61 0.37
N SER A 23 -1.14 14.73 -0.51
CA SER A 23 -2.14 14.99 -1.54
C SER A 23 -3.33 14.03 -1.41
N MET A 24 -4.47 14.43 -1.95
CA MET A 24 -5.70 13.64 -1.98
C MET A 24 -6.55 14.05 -3.19
N CYS A 25 -7.43 13.17 -3.62
CA CYS A 25 -8.39 13.48 -4.67
C CYS A 25 -9.42 14.53 -4.21
N LYS A 26 -10.03 15.22 -5.16
CA LYS A 26 -11.17 16.11 -4.93
C LYS A 26 -12.38 15.29 -4.46
N ARG A 27 -13.11 15.83 -3.49
CA ARG A 27 -14.32 15.19 -2.96
C ARG A 27 -15.37 14.94 -4.03
N ILE A 28 -15.91 13.72 -4.02
CA ILE A 28 -17.11 13.32 -4.76
C ILE A 28 -18.20 13.02 -3.73
N MET A 29 -19.39 13.57 -3.96
CA MET A 29 -20.52 13.38 -3.07
C MET A 29 -21.19 12.03 -3.33
N LYS A 30 -21.83 11.43 -2.31
CA LYS A 30 -22.50 10.14 -2.44
C LYS A 30 -23.55 10.13 -3.58
N ALA A 31 -24.24 11.24 -3.79
CA ALA A 31 -25.24 11.39 -4.87
C ALA A 31 -24.62 11.34 -6.29
N GLU A 32 -23.30 11.50 -6.41
CA GLU A 32 -22.56 11.48 -7.66
C GLU A 32 -21.93 10.10 -7.93
N THR A 33 -22.20 9.13 -7.05
CA THR A 33 -21.73 7.73 -7.20
C THR A 33 -22.90 6.79 -7.45
N SER A 34 -22.67 5.70 -8.16
CA SER A 34 -23.63 4.64 -8.45
C SER A 34 -23.08 3.28 -8.00
N SER A 35 -23.95 2.26 -7.94
CA SER A 35 -23.54 0.88 -7.65
C SER A 35 -22.90 0.16 -8.84
N SER A 36 -22.99 0.76 -10.03
CA SER A 36 -22.36 0.29 -11.26
C SER A 36 -21.98 1.49 -12.13
N GLY A 37 -20.95 1.40 -12.94
CA GLY A 37 -20.48 2.50 -13.78
C GLY A 37 -19.12 2.24 -14.40
N ASP A 38 -18.56 3.29 -15.02
CA ASP A 38 -17.37 3.17 -15.87
C ASP A 38 -16.07 3.11 -15.08
N VAL A 39 -15.99 3.86 -13.97
CA VAL A 39 -14.75 4.03 -13.22
C VAL A 39 -14.96 3.68 -11.76
N PRO A 40 -14.21 2.72 -11.21
CA PRO A 40 -14.27 2.36 -9.79
C PRO A 40 -14.01 3.57 -8.87
N PHE A 41 -14.85 3.71 -7.85
CA PHE A 41 -14.68 4.70 -6.78
C PHE A 41 -14.40 3.99 -5.45
N TYR A 42 -13.16 4.09 -5.00
CA TYR A 42 -12.74 3.45 -3.76
C TYR A 42 -13.02 4.32 -2.54
N LYS A 43 -13.91 3.83 -1.68
CA LYS A 43 -14.11 4.33 -0.33
C LYS A 43 -13.12 3.68 0.64
N ILE A 44 -13.02 4.21 1.86
CA ILE A 44 -12.12 3.64 2.87
C ILE A 44 -12.42 2.16 3.18
N GLY A 45 -13.68 1.72 3.10
CA GLY A 45 -14.08 0.33 3.32
C GLY A 45 -13.67 -0.63 2.20
N THR A 46 -13.55 -0.15 0.97
CA THR A 46 -13.20 -0.94 -0.22
C THR A 46 -11.77 -0.73 -0.68
N PHE A 47 -11.02 0.17 -0.03
CA PHE A 47 -9.63 0.46 -0.38
C PHE A 47 -8.74 -0.80 -0.29
N GLY A 48 -8.08 -1.14 -1.41
CA GLY A 48 -7.28 -2.36 -1.55
C GLY A 48 -8.10 -3.66 -1.66
N LYS A 49 -9.39 -3.55 -2.03
CA LYS A 49 -10.33 -4.64 -2.31
C LYS A 49 -11.10 -4.33 -3.60
N GLU A 50 -12.16 -5.06 -3.87
CA GLU A 50 -13.09 -4.76 -4.96
C GLU A 50 -13.93 -3.51 -4.65
N ALA A 51 -14.16 -2.68 -5.68
CA ALA A 51 -14.99 -1.48 -5.56
C ALA A 51 -16.47 -1.85 -5.50
N ASP A 52 -17.24 -1.12 -4.66
CA ASP A 52 -18.68 -1.23 -4.54
C ASP A 52 -19.42 0.05 -4.97
N ALA A 53 -18.68 1.02 -5.50
CA ALA A 53 -19.21 2.28 -6.02
C ALA A 53 -18.41 2.70 -7.27
N PHE A 54 -19.06 3.46 -8.12
CA PHE A 54 -18.53 3.89 -9.41
C PHE A 54 -18.91 5.34 -9.68
N ILE A 55 -18.15 5.98 -10.58
CA ILE A 55 -18.43 7.31 -11.12
C ILE A 55 -18.44 7.25 -12.64
N SER A 56 -19.06 8.23 -13.28
CA SER A 56 -19.06 8.34 -14.74
C SER A 56 -17.65 8.65 -15.28
N ARG A 57 -17.38 8.21 -16.49
CA ARG A 57 -16.14 8.51 -17.23
C ARG A 57 -15.91 10.01 -17.36
N GLU A 58 -16.94 10.76 -17.69
CA GLU A 58 -16.89 12.23 -17.86
C GLU A 58 -16.39 12.91 -16.57
N LYS A 59 -17.00 12.58 -15.41
CA LYS A 59 -16.59 13.15 -14.12
C LYS A 59 -15.17 12.75 -13.74
N PHE A 60 -14.79 11.52 -14.02
CA PHE A 60 -13.41 11.06 -13.77
C PHE A 60 -12.40 11.89 -14.57
N GLU A 61 -12.62 12.08 -15.86
CA GLU A 61 -11.72 12.83 -16.72
C GLU A 61 -11.65 14.31 -16.33
N GLU A 62 -12.80 14.94 -16.04
CA GLU A 62 -12.85 16.30 -15.50
C GLU A 62 -11.99 16.45 -14.25
N TYR A 63 -12.18 15.57 -13.28
CA TYR A 63 -11.54 15.69 -11.97
C TYR A 63 -10.06 15.30 -12.01
N ARG A 64 -9.70 14.29 -12.78
CA ARG A 64 -8.31 13.87 -12.99
C ARG A 64 -7.47 14.98 -13.63
N ASN A 65 -8.06 15.73 -14.58
CA ASN A 65 -7.34 16.80 -15.29
C ASN A 65 -7.30 18.11 -14.52
N THR A 66 -8.27 18.34 -13.61
CA THR A 66 -8.42 19.63 -12.90
C THR A 66 -7.80 19.61 -11.51
N TYR A 67 -7.81 18.47 -10.81
CA TYR A 67 -7.41 18.36 -9.41
C TYR A 67 -6.23 17.40 -9.22
N SER A 68 -5.73 17.34 -7.97
CA SER A 68 -4.69 16.38 -7.59
C SER A 68 -5.17 14.96 -7.83
N TYR A 69 -4.35 14.18 -8.52
CA TYR A 69 -4.60 12.78 -8.84
C TYR A 69 -3.29 11.99 -8.75
N PRO A 70 -3.29 10.75 -8.23
CA PRO A 70 -2.07 9.97 -8.07
C PRO A 70 -1.48 9.56 -9.42
N LYS A 71 -0.17 9.44 -9.49
CA LYS A 71 0.59 8.91 -10.63
C LYS A 71 0.84 7.42 -10.43
N LYS A 72 0.97 6.67 -11.51
CA LYS A 72 1.36 5.27 -11.44
C LYS A 72 2.63 5.09 -10.61
N GLY A 73 2.57 4.20 -9.62
CA GLY A 73 3.65 3.97 -8.67
C GLY A 73 3.53 4.76 -7.36
N ASP A 74 2.64 5.75 -7.26
CA ASP A 74 2.38 6.43 -6.00
C ASP A 74 1.82 5.48 -4.95
N ILE A 75 2.16 5.72 -3.70
CA ILE A 75 1.70 4.89 -2.58
C ILE A 75 0.53 5.58 -1.90
N LEU A 76 -0.65 5.01 -2.10
CA LEU A 76 -1.87 5.47 -1.45
C LEU A 76 -1.95 4.91 -0.03
N ILE A 77 -2.39 5.73 0.93
CA ILE A 77 -2.45 5.40 2.35
C ILE A 77 -3.88 5.64 2.87
N SER A 78 -4.40 4.68 3.63
CA SER A 78 -5.66 4.88 4.36
C SER A 78 -5.43 5.74 5.61
N ALA A 79 -6.11 6.89 5.67
CA ALA A 79 -6.04 7.83 6.81
C ALA A 79 -7.12 7.57 7.88
N ALA A 80 -8.07 6.66 7.61
CA ALA A 80 -9.14 6.25 8.52
C ALA A 80 -9.44 4.76 8.37
N GLY A 81 -10.28 4.19 9.22
CA GLY A 81 -10.61 2.76 9.21
C GLY A 81 -9.40 1.91 9.55
N THR A 82 -8.94 1.07 8.62
CA THR A 82 -7.65 0.35 8.75
C THR A 82 -6.52 1.32 8.47
N ILE A 83 -6.18 2.14 9.47
CA ILE A 83 -5.17 3.21 9.35
C ILE A 83 -3.83 2.66 8.89
N GLY A 84 -3.19 3.35 7.94
CA GLY A 84 -1.85 3.04 7.46
C GLY A 84 -1.79 1.89 6.44
N ARG A 85 -2.92 1.36 5.97
CA ARG A 85 -2.88 0.44 4.83
C ARG A 85 -2.29 1.18 3.63
N ALA A 86 -1.22 0.64 3.08
CA ALA A 86 -0.54 1.17 1.91
C ALA A 86 -0.86 0.32 0.67
N VAL A 87 -1.20 0.98 -0.44
CA VAL A 87 -1.48 0.33 -1.73
C VAL A 87 -0.71 1.07 -2.81
N VAL A 88 0.00 0.33 -3.65
CA VAL A 88 0.69 0.91 -4.83
C VAL A 88 -0.35 1.17 -5.91
N TYR A 89 -0.45 2.40 -6.39
CA TYR A 89 -1.33 2.73 -7.50
C TYR A 89 -0.77 2.16 -8.80
N ASN A 90 -1.51 1.26 -9.42
CA ASN A 90 -1.08 0.51 -10.62
C ASN A 90 -1.21 1.31 -11.92
N GLY A 91 -1.87 2.48 -11.89
CA GLY A 91 -2.11 3.33 -13.06
C GLY A 91 -3.42 3.06 -13.78
N GLU A 92 -4.24 2.12 -13.31
CA GLU A 92 -5.58 1.89 -13.86
C GLU A 92 -6.54 3.01 -13.46
N ASP A 93 -7.53 3.26 -14.29
CA ASP A 93 -8.54 4.28 -14.02
C ASP A 93 -9.37 3.91 -12.79
N ALA A 94 -9.22 4.71 -11.73
CA ALA A 94 -9.93 4.55 -10.46
C ALA A 94 -9.96 5.89 -9.74
N TYR A 95 -10.96 6.14 -8.91
CA TYR A 95 -11.03 7.35 -8.11
C TYR A 95 -11.09 7.03 -6.62
N TYR A 96 -10.55 7.91 -5.78
CA TYR A 96 -10.33 7.63 -4.37
C TYR A 96 -11.02 8.65 -3.47
N GLN A 97 -11.62 8.16 -2.39
CA GLN A 97 -12.30 9.01 -1.41
C GLN A 97 -11.33 10.00 -0.78
N ASP A 98 -11.67 11.29 -0.87
CA ASP A 98 -10.91 12.40 -0.30
C ASP A 98 -10.64 12.25 1.20
N SER A 99 -9.57 12.83 1.67
CA SER A 99 -9.15 12.88 3.08
C SER A 99 -9.06 11.54 3.84
N ASN A 100 -9.63 10.47 3.33
CA ASN A 100 -9.53 9.12 3.88
C ASN A 100 -8.50 8.25 3.15
N ILE A 101 -8.22 8.59 1.88
CA ILE A 101 -7.17 7.96 1.07
C ILE A 101 -6.28 9.10 0.55
N VAL A 102 -5.03 9.09 0.96
CA VAL A 102 -4.06 10.15 0.69
C VAL A 102 -2.74 9.57 0.19
N TRP A 103 -1.88 10.37 -0.38
CA TRP A 103 -0.51 9.97 -0.77
C TRP A 103 0.47 11.12 -0.55
N ILE A 104 1.77 10.81 -0.60
CA ILE A 104 2.84 11.81 -0.72
C ILE A 104 3.15 12.02 -2.20
N ASP A 105 3.02 13.24 -2.70
CA ASP A 105 3.42 13.59 -4.06
C ASP A 105 4.95 13.63 -4.15
N ASN A 106 5.52 12.46 -4.43
CA ASN A 106 6.96 12.22 -4.45
C ASN A 106 7.49 12.23 -5.90
N ASN A 107 8.62 12.89 -6.11
CA ASN A 107 9.30 12.92 -7.40
C ASN A 107 10.44 11.89 -7.54
N GLU A 108 10.56 11.00 -6.56
CA GLU A 108 11.57 9.94 -6.47
C GLU A 108 13.05 10.39 -6.55
N SER A 109 13.31 11.69 -6.40
CA SER A 109 14.68 12.21 -6.48
C SER A 109 15.56 11.88 -5.26
N ILE A 110 14.91 11.55 -4.12
CA ILE A 110 15.55 11.26 -2.82
C ILE A 110 15.12 9.90 -2.30
N VAL A 111 13.83 9.57 -2.45
CA VAL A 111 13.21 8.34 -1.95
C VAL A 111 12.42 7.70 -3.07
N LEU A 112 12.66 6.42 -3.32
CA LEU A 112 11.88 5.64 -4.29
C LEU A 112 10.51 5.30 -3.69
N ASN A 113 9.45 5.37 -4.49
CA ASN A 113 8.08 5.05 -4.05
C ASN A 113 7.99 3.60 -3.50
N ARG A 114 8.66 2.64 -4.13
CA ARG A 114 8.69 1.27 -3.62
C ARG A 114 9.39 1.16 -2.27
N TYR A 115 10.42 1.99 -1.99
CA TYR A 115 11.04 2.08 -0.67
C TYR A 115 10.08 2.68 0.36
N LEU A 116 9.33 3.75 -0.01
CA LEU A 116 8.28 4.33 0.83
C LEU A 116 7.20 3.30 1.19
N PHE A 117 6.80 2.45 0.24
CA PHE A 117 5.85 1.38 0.51
C PHE A 117 6.29 0.51 1.69
N TYR A 118 7.55 0.10 1.72
CA TYR A 118 8.09 -0.67 2.84
C TYR A 118 8.23 0.14 4.13
N CYS A 119 8.62 1.43 4.04
CA CYS A 119 8.61 2.32 5.20
C CYS A 119 7.22 2.45 5.83
N TYR A 120 6.16 2.48 5.03
CA TYR A 120 4.79 2.61 5.51
C TYR A 120 4.28 1.34 6.20
N GLN A 121 4.80 0.16 5.87
CA GLN A 121 4.51 -1.07 6.61
C GLN A 121 4.94 -0.98 8.08
N LEU A 122 5.96 -0.17 8.39
CA LEU A 122 6.42 0.10 9.75
C LEU A 122 5.56 1.14 10.48
N GLN A 123 4.55 1.73 9.84
CA GLN A 123 3.66 2.76 10.36
C GLN A 123 4.40 3.89 11.10
N PRO A 124 5.25 4.67 10.41
CA PRO A 124 6.17 5.63 11.04
C PRO A 124 5.49 6.86 11.63
N TRP A 125 4.18 6.96 11.54
CA TRP A 125 3.37 8.08 12.01
C TRP A 125 2.75 7.81 13.39
N VAL A 126 2.43 8.90 14.08
CA VAL A 126 1.65 8.86 15.32
C VAL A 126 0.18 9.04 14.98
N VAL A 127 -0.65 8.07 15.36
CA VAL A 127 -2.09 8.12 15.17
C VAL A 127 -2.72 8.97 16.26
N SER A 128 -3.55 9.94 15.91
CA SER A 128 -4.29 10.74 16.88
C SER A 128 -5.48 9.96 17.45
N THR A 129 -5.49 9.77 18.77
CA THR A 129 -6.50 9.00 19.52
C THR A 129 -7.47 9.87 20.32
N GLY A 130 -7.41 11.19 20.18
CA GLY A 130 -8.19 12.16 20.98
C GLY A 130 -9.67 12.33 20.56
N GLY A 131 -10.16 11.55 19.59
CA GLY A 131 -11.54 11.60 19.11
C GLY A 131 -12.26 10.25 19.18
N THR A 132 -13.54 10.22 18.85
CA THR A 132 -14.37 9.01 18.81
C THR A 132 -13.86 7.97 17.80
N ILE A 133 -13.15 8.43 16.77
CA ILE A 133 -12.57 7.57 15.71
C ILE A 133 -11.10 7.93 15.54
N ALA A 134 -10.23 6.92 15.63
CA ALA A 134 -8.81 7.09 15.35
C ALA A 134 -8.62 7.53 13.89
N ARG A 135 -7.74 8.53 13.67
CA ARG A 135 -7.48 9.09 12.35
C ARG A 135 -6.03 9.51 12.19
N LEU A 136 -5.55 9.38 10.97
CA LEU A 136 -4.25 9.90 10.55
C LEU A 136 -4.47 11.23 9.82
N TYR A 137 -4.10 12.33 10.45
CA TYR A 137 -4.19 13.66 9.84
C TYR A 137 -2.96 13.96 8.98
N ASN A 138 -3.10 14.88 8.03
CA ASN A 138 -2.01 15.28 7.15
C ASN A 138 -0.73 15.67 7.92
N ASP A 139 -0.90 16.35 9.05
CA ASP A 139 0.21 16.72 9.95
C ASP A 139 0.95 15.51 10.53
N ASN A 140 0.23 14.46 10.91
CA ASN A 140 0.81 13.23 11.42
C ASN A 140 1.65 12.54 10.35
N ILE A 141 1.14 12.51 9.09
CA ILE A 141 1.87 11.96 7.95
C ILE A 141 3.10 12.83 7.66
N SER A 142 2.92 14.13 7.50
CA SER A 142 4.00 15.06 7.14
C SER A 142 5.17 15.05 8.13
N LYS A 143 4.87 14.93 9.44
CA LYS A 143 5.87 14.91 10.53
C LYS A 143 6.47 13.53 10.79
N ALA A 144 5.94 12.47 10.17
CA ALA A 144 6.49 11.12 10.31
C ALA A 144 7.94 11.08 9.80
N LYS A 145 8.81 10.40 10.54
CA LYS A 145 10.24 10.34 10.24
C LYS A 145 10.59 8.97 9.70
N ILE A 146 11.32 8.97 8.60
CA ILE A 146 11.85 7.76 7.96
C ILE A 146 13.37 7.85 7.85
N ILE A 147 14.02 6.69 7.81
CA ILE A 147 15.47 6.57 7.54
C ILE A 147 15.63 6.31 6.04
N VAL A 148 16.43 7.11 5.38
CA VAL A 148 16.59 7.07 3.93
C VAL A 148 18.06 6.92 3.58
N PRO A 149 18.49 5.75 3.10
CA PRO A 149 19.81 5.55 2.52
C PRO A 149 19.88 6.16 1.12
N ASN A 150 21.05 6.14 0.50
CA ASN A 150 21.18 6.55 -0.89
C ASN A 150 20.36 5.65 -1.84
N ILE A 151 20.09 6.12 -3.05
CA ILE A 151 19.21 5.44 -4.03
C ILE A 151 19.69 4.01 -4.35
N GLU A 152 20.99 3.76 -4.44
CA GLU A 152 21.50 2.42 -4.75
C GLU A 152 21.22 1.43 -3.60
N HIS A 153 21.41 1.85 -2.35
CA HIS A 153 21.04 1.02 -1.20
C HIS A 153 19.52 0.84 -1.09
N GLN A 154 18.71 1.85 -1.44
CA GLN A 154 17.25 1.67 -1.51
C GLN A 154 16.87 0.57 -2.51
N LYS A 155 17.46 0.57 -3.72
CA LYS A 155 17.23 -0.48 -4.72
C LYS A 155 17.61 -1.87 -4.21
N GLN A 156 18.75 -2.01 -3.50
CA GLN A 156 19.17 -3.28 -2.91
C GLN A 156 18.17 -3.77 -1.85
N ILE A 157 17.72 -2.88 -0.96
CA ILE A 157 16.71 -3.20 0.07
C ILE A 157 15.39 -3.61 -0.58
N ILE A 158 14.92 -2.86 -1.58
CA ILE A 158 13.71 -3.18 -2.34
C ILE A 158 13.82 -4.57 -2.95
N ALA A 159 14.93 -4.87 -3.64
CA ALA A 159 15.12 -6.17 -4.29
C ALA A 159 15.08 -7.36 -3.31
N ILE A 160 15.57 -7.18 -2.10
CA ILE A 160 15.51 -8.19 -1.04
C ILE A 160 14.06 -8.34 -0.55
N LEU A 161 13.40 -7.23 -0.22
CA LEU A 161 12.04 -7.23 0.33
C LEU A 161 11.01 -7.72 -0.70
N ASP A 162 11.15 -7.35 -1.98
CA ASP A 162 10.29 -7.86 -3.06
C ASP A 162 10.41 -9.39 -3.21
N ARG A 163 11.63 -9.95 -3.05
CA ARG A 163 11.81 -11.41 -3.05
C ARG A 163 11.10 -12.08 -1.87
N PHE A 164 11.18 -11.50 -0.68
CA PHE A 164 10.44 -12.02 0.47
C PHE A 164 8.93 -11.92 0.27
N ASP A 165 8.45 -10.81 -0.28
CA ASP A 165 7.03 -10.61 -0.56
C ASP A 165 6.49 -11.68 -1.51
N ILE A 166 7.21 -11.95 -2.62
CA ILE A 166 6.89 -13.03 -3.56
C ILE A 166 6.90 -14.38 -2.85
N LEU A 167 7.97 -14.70 -2.10
CA LEU A 167 8.10 -15.98 -1.42
C LEU A 167 6.96 -16.24 -0.41
N CYS A 168 6.52 -15.20 0.30
CA CYS A 168 5.48 -15.31 1.31
C CYS A 168 4.05 -15.31 0.74
N ASN A 169 3.83 -14.61 -0.38
CA ASN A 169 2.48 -14.33 -0.88
C ASN A 169 2.17 -14.99 -2.24
N ASP A 170 3.17 -15.57 -2.93
CA ASP A 170 2.91 -16.30 -4.17
C ASP A 170 2.20 -17.63 -3.86
N LEU A 171 0.93 -17.70 -4.24
CA LEU A 171 0.09 -18.89 -4.04
C LEU A 171 0.52 -20.08 -4.90
N SER A 172 1.27 -19.86 -5.98
CA SER A 172 1.65 -20.90 -6.94
C SER A 172 3.02 -21.50 -6.65
N ASN A 173 4.01 -20.66 -6.27
CA ASN A 173 5.42 -21.04 -6.14
C ASN A 173 6.03 -20.64 -4.79
N GLY A 174 5.27 -19.96 -3.93
CA GLY A 174 5.74 -19.49 -2.62
C GLY A 174 5.48 -20.47 -1.48
N LEU A 175 5.75 -20.03 -0.25
CA LEU A 175 5.51 -20.80 0.98
C LEU A 175 4.08 -21.36 1.10
N PRO A 176 3.00 -20.65 0.69
CA PRO A 176 1.66 -21.22 0.73
C PRO A 176 1.51 -22.49 -0.09
N ALA A 177 2.06 -22.52 -1.31
CA ALA A 177 2.03 -23.71 -2.18
C ALA A 177 2.83 -24.87 -1.57
N GLU A 178 3.99 -24.61 -0.97
CA GLU A 178 4.78 -25.63 -0.29
C GLU A 178 4.05 -26.19 0.93
N ILE A 179 3.44 -25.35 1.76
CA ILE A 179 2.65 -25.78 2.93
C ILE A 179 1.51 -26.69 2.48
N GLU A 180 0.79 -26.34 1.43
CA GLU A 180 -0.29 -27.18 0.91
C GLU A 180 0.21 -28.53 0.38
N ALA A 181 1.33 -28.53 -0.36
CA ALA A 181 1.95 -29.76 -0.85
C ALA A 181 2.41 -30.68 0.31
N ARG A 182 3.03 -30.11 1.36
CA ARG A 182 3.44 -30.86 2.57
C ARG A 182 2.24 -31.40 3.34
N LYS A 183 1.13 -30.65 3.42
CA LYS A 183 -0.10 -31.12 4.05
C LYS A 183 -0.67 -32.34 3.32
N LYS A 184 -0.78 -32.28 1.98
CA LYS A 184 -1.21 -33.43 1.16
C LYS A 184 -0.30 -34.64 1.32
N GLN A 185 1.01 -34.42 1.38
CA GLN A 185 1.99 -35.49 1.62
C GLN A 185 1.81 -36.13 3.00
N TYR A 186 1.60 -35.31 4.05
CA TYR A 186 1.33 -35.80 5.40
C TYR A 186 0.03 -36.61 5.43
N GLU A 187 -1.06 -36.12 4.84
CA GLU A 187 -2.34 -36.84 4.80
C GLU A 187 -2.20 -38.21 4.12
N TYR A 188 -1.50 -38.25 2.98
CA TYR A 188 -1.23 -39.50 2.28
C TYR A 188 -0.48 -40.53 3.12
N TYR A 189 0.62 -40.13 3.78
CA TYR A 189 1.39 -41.06 4.62
C TYR A 189 0.66 -41.43 5.90
N ARG A 190 -0.06 -40.51 6.52
CA ARG A 190 -0.92 -40.81 7.69
C ARG A 190 -1.91 -41.90 7.35
N ASP A 191 -2.65 -41.75 6.27
CA ASP A 191 -3.68 -42.69 5.87
C ASP A 191 -3.07 -44.04 5.48
N LYS A 192 -1.91 -44.04 4.84
CA LYS A 192 -1.18 -45.28 4.51
C LYS A 192 -0.67 -46.02 5.75
N LEU A 193 -0.21 -45.28 6.76
CA LEU A 193 0.31 -45.90 8.01
C LEU A 193 -0.78 -46.34 8.95
N LEU A 194 -1.94 -45.68 8.96
CA LEU A 194 -3.05 -46.01 9.86
C LEU A 194 -4.07 -47.01 9.28
N ASN A 195 -4.03 -47.26 7.96
CA ASN A 195 -4.88 -48.28 7.33
C ASN A 195 -4.27 -49.69 7.51
N PHE A 196 -4.49 -50.27 8.68
CA PHE A 196 -4.11 -51.67 8.95
C PHE A 196 -5.11 -52.59 8.24
N LYS A 197 -4.61 -53.48 7.37
CA LYS A 197 -5.41 -54.62 6.92
C LYS A 197 -5.45 -55.66 8.05
N GLU A 198 -6.64 -56.04 8.50
CA GLU A 198 -6.77 -57.21 9.36
C GLU A 198 -6.16 -58.40 8.65
N VAL A 199 -5.19 -59.03 9.29
CA VAL A 199 -4.66 -60.32 8.85
C VAL A 199 -5.67 -61.36 9.32
N LYS A 200 -6.44 -61.93 8.39
CA LYS A 200 -7.32 -63.09 8.65
C LYS A 200 -6.49 -64.32 8.84
#